data_4ccf9c3beb1b4686eb514632e87d2492
#
_entry.id   4ccf9c3beb1b4686eb514632e87d2492
#
_cell.length_a   1.000
_cell.length_b   1.000
_cell.length_c   1.000
_cell.angle_alpha   90.00
_cell.angle_beta   90.00
_cell.angle_gamma   90.00
#
_symmetry.space_group_name_H-M   'P 1'
#
loop_
_entity.id
_entity.type
_entity.pdbx_description
1 polymer ?
#
loop_
_entity_poly.entity_id
_entity_poly.type
_entity_poly.pdbx_seq_one_letter_code
_entity_poly.pdbx_strand_id
1 'polypeptide(L)'
;MRDKNLMIAIIGCFAITVLFLLVIIWEIKKSIDHDERIQQISKKTNDVEVADNRDFSIYETLVGEDEREMVLVPEGIFSRGSDSGGFDEKPMQEIYLDAFYVDKLEVSVDAYNRYRKAAKYVEPSVPFFQGDDAVMRIPSHAVVGVSWHDATNYCTWAGKRLLTEAEWEKAARGTHGLDFPWGNKVLSDRANFAGTGDGYAYMGPVGHYPMGRSVYGVYDMAGNVSEWVNDFYDQFYYKSAPMMNPTGPENGKNHVFRGGSWDARSVDIRTAKRFAASPGRKDGILGFRCGRSKNPK
;
A
#
# COMPACT_ATOMS: atom_id res chain seq x y z
N MET A 1 -21.94 3.05 -67.04
CA MET A 1 -22.19 3.95 -65.83
C MET A 1 -22.04 3.21 -64.51
N ARG A 2 -22.40 1.95 -64.39
CA ARG A 2 -22.41 1.16 -63.11
C ARG A 2 -20.99 0.90 -62.63
N ASP A 3 -20.02 0.61 -63.49
CA ASP A 3 -18.63 0.28 -63.12
C ASP A 3 -17.83 1.48 -62.59
N LYS A 4 -18.08 2.68 -63.11
CA LYS A 4 -17.40 3.91 -62.64
C LYS A 4 -17.79 4.25 -61.18
N ASN A 5 -19.05 4.06 -60.82
CA ASN A 5 -19.52 4.35 -59.47
C ASN A 5 -19.00 3.34 -58.43
N LEU A 6 -18.86 2.06 -58.83
CA LEU A 6 -18.27 1.03 -58.00
C LEU A 6 -16.78 1.29 -57.74
N MET A 7 -16.03 1.72 -58.77
CA MET A 7 -14.63 2.05 -58.65
C MET A 7 -14.36 3.27 -57.76
N ILE A 8 -15.22 4.29 -57.85
CA ILE A 8 -15.16 5.48 -56.98
C ILE A 8 -15.44 5.08 -55.49
N ALA A 9 -16.42 4.20 -55.25
CA ALA A 9 -16.73 3.72 -53.91
C ALA A 9 -15.55 2.91 -53.30
N ILE A 10 -14.91 2.03 -54.09
CA ILE A 10 -13.74 1.26 -53.61
C ILE A 10 -12.55 2.17 -53.32
N ILE A 11 -12.26 3.17 -54.14
CA ILE A 11 -11.18 4.14 -53.88
C ILE A 11 -11.50 4.97 -52.66
N GLY A 12 -12.75 5.38 -52.45
CA GLY A 12 -13.18 6.11 -51.27
C GLY A 12 -13.02 5.29 -49.97
N CYS A 13 -13.45 4.03 -49.98
CA CYS A 13 -13.23 3.12 -48.85
C CYS A 13 -11.76 2.92 -48.53
N PHE A 14 -10.93 2.72 -49.55
CA PHE A 14 -9.48 2.53 -49.37
C PHE A 14 -8.81 3.78 -48.80
N ALA A 15 -9.19 4.99 -49.24
CA ALA A 15 -8.68 6.24 -48.74
C ALA A 15 -9.07 6.44 -47.26
N ILE A 16 -10.30 6.10 -46.86
CA ILE A 16 -10.78 6.18 -45.46
C ILE A 16 -10.00 5.20 -44.59
N THR A 17 -9.75 3.97 -45.09
CA THR A 17 -8.99 2.95 -44.30
C THR A 17 -7.56 3.39 -44.06
N VAL A 18 -6.91 3.95 -45.10
CA VAL A 18 -5.54 4.49 -45.00
C VAL A 18 -5.49 5.66 -44.03
N LEU A 19 -6.46 6.57 -44.06
CA LEU A 19 -6.53 7.69 -43.16
C LEU A 19 -6.69 7.23 -41.68
N PHE A 20 -7.52 6.22 -41.45
CA PHE A 20 -7.73 5.63 -40.14
C PHE A 20 -6.45 4.94 -39.61
N LEU A 21 -5.73 4.22 -40.45
CA LEU A 21 -4.43 3.63 -40.12
C LEU A 21 -3.38 4.71 -39.77
N LEU A 22 -3.34 5.81 -40.52
CA LEU A 22 -2.42 6.90 -40.25
C LEU A 22 -2.73 7.59 -38.88
N VAL A 23 -4.00 7.73 -38.52
CA VAL A 23 -4.42 8.27 -37.20
C VAL A 23 -3.98 7.32 -36.09
N ILE A 24 -4.18 6.01 -36.25
CA ILE A 24 -3.74 5.01 -35.26
C ILE A 24 -2.22 5.04 -35.07
N ILE A 25 -1.46 5.07 -36.18
CA ILE A 25 0.00 5.17 -36.15
C ILE A 25 0.46 6.45 -35.45
N TRP A 26 -0.21 7.57 -35.70
CA TRP A 26 0.09 8.85 -35.04
C TRP A 26 -0.17 8.81 -33.54
N GLU A 27 -1.29 8.21 -33.09
CA GLU A 27 -1.59 8.03 -31.64
C GLU A 27 -0.59 7.10 -30.96
N ILE A 28 -0.22 6.00 -31.63
CA ILE A 28 0.81 5.07 -31.11
C ILE A 28 2.15 5.79 -30.96
N LYS A 29 2.56 6.55 -31.98
CA LYS A 29 3.81 7.32 -31.95
C LYS A 29 3.80 8.36 -30.83
N LYS A 30 2.69 9.06 -30.64
CA LYS A 30 2.51 10.03 -29.56
C LYS A 30 2.60 9.40 -28.18
N SER A 31 2.08 8.17 -28.02
CA SER A 31 2.20 7.39 -26.77
C SER A 31 3.65 6.98 -26.51
N ILE A 32 4.37 6.51 -27.54
CA ILE A 32 5.79 6.14 -27.43
C ILE A 32 6.66 7.35 -27.07
N ASP A 33 6.47 8.49 -27.75
CA ASP A 33 7.19 9.73 -27.47
C ASP A 33 6.90 10.25 -26.04
N HIS A 34 5.68 10.00 -25.54
CA HIS A 34 5.31 10.34 -24.16
C HIS A 34 6.06 9.45 -23.16
N ASP A 35 6.09 8.13 -23.38
CA ASP A 35 6.78 7.18 -22.52
C ASP A 35 8.30 7.40 -22.51
N GLU A 36 8.90 7.72 -23.67
CA GLU A 36 10.32 8.06 -23.75
C GLU A 36 10.66 9.35 -23.00
N ARG A 37 9.78 10.37 -23.04
CA ARG A 37 9.94 11.58 -22.24
C ARG A 37 9.85 11.31 -20.75
N ILE A 38 8.92 10.47 -20.30
CA ILE A 38 8.78 10.04 -18.91
C ILE A 38 10.05 9.31 -18.47
N GLN A 39 10.57 8.40 -19.29
CA GLN A 39 11.81 7.68 -19.00
C GLN A 39 13.04 8.61 -18.96
N GLN A 40 13.12 9.61 -19.88
CA GLN A 40 14.21 10.59 -19.85
C GLN A 40 14.15 11.52 -18.61
N ILE A 41 12.94 11.91 -18.18
CA ILE A 41 12.73 12.67 -16.95
C ILE A 41 13.10 11.81 -15.74
N SER A 42 12.68 10.55 -15.69
CA SER A 42 13.05 9.59 -14.66
C SER A 42 14.56 9.36 -14.58
N LYS A 43 15.22 9.20 -15.72
CA LYS A 43 16.67 9.01 -15.79
C LYS A 43 17.45 10.26 -15.33
N LYS A 44 16.95 11.45 -15.64
CA LYS A 44 17.54 12.73 -15.23
C LYS A 44 17.33 13.04 -13.75
N THR A 45 16.27 12.51 -13.14
CA THR A 45 16.03 12.58 -11.69
C THR A 45 16.81 11.52 -10.92
N ASN A 46 17.16 10.38 -11.53
CA ASN A 46 17.98 9.33 -10.91
C ASN A 46 19.47 9.70 -10.79
N ASP A 47 19.95 10.69 -11.55
CA ASP A 47 21.33 11.18 -11.45
C ASP A 47 21.54 12.18 -10.30
N VAL A 48 20.48 12.59 -9.62
CA VAL A 48 20.56 13.30 -8.34
C VAL A 48 20.12 12.31 -7.26
N GLU A 49 21.09 11.62 -6.70
CA GLU A 49 20.94 10.92 -5.42
C GLU A 49 20.57 11.97 -4.37
N VAL A 50 19.28 12.27 -4.27
CA VAL A 50 18.75 13.09 -3.18
C VAL A 50 18.84 12.22 -1.94
N ALA A 51 19.97 12.34 -1.24
CA ALA A 51 20.15 11.70 0.05
C ALA A 51 18.95 12.04 0.93
N ASP A 52 18.32 11.03 1.52
CA ASP A 52 17.27 11.24 2.50
C ASP A 52 17.90 11.83 3.77
N ASN A 53 17.88 13.16 3.88
CA ASN A 53 18.44 13.91 5.00
C ASN A 53 17.50 13.93 6.23
N ARG A 54 16.36 13.20 6.20
CA ARG A 54 15.47 13.13 7.36
C ARG A 54 16.16 12.37 8.49
N ASP A 55 16.23 13.00 9.65
CA ASP A 55 16.76 12.37 10.86
C ASP A 55 15.66 11.58 11.58
N PHE A 56 15.74 10.26 11.51
CA PHE A 56 14.80 9.36 12.19
C PHE A 56 15.26 8.96 13.59
N SER A 57 16.48 9.31 14.00
CA SER A 57 17.01 8.99 15.33
C SER A 57 16.31 9.74 16.46
N ILE A 58 15.53 10.77 16.12
CA ILE A 58 14.69 11.52 17.05
C ILE A 58 13.50 10.72 17.59
N TYR A 59 13.12 9.62 16.92
CA TYR A 59 12.03 8.77 17.35
C TYR A 59 12.55 7.62 18.23
N GLU A 60 11.90 7.45 19.38
CA GLU A 60 12.18 6.32 20.26
C GLU A 60 11.87 5.01 19.53
N THR A 61 12.76 4.03 19.65
CA THR A 61 12.56 2.68 19.11
C THR A 61 12.62 1.65 20.23
N LEU A 62 11.96 0.51 20.01
CA LEU A 62 12.08 -0.66 20.88
C LEU A 62 12.14 -1.92 20.01
N VAL A 63 12.67 -3.00 20.58
CA VAL A 63 12.64 -4.32 19.96
C VAL A 63 11.54 -5.15 20.62
N GLY A 64 10.61 -5.68 19.84
CA GLY A 64 9.54 -6.55 20.31
C GLY A 64 10.04 -7.95 20.71
N GLU A 65 9.16 -8.76 21.30
CA GLU A 65 9.46 -10.15 21.67
C GLU A 65 9.78 -11.04 20.46
N ASP A 66 9.32 -10.63 19.28
CA ASP A 66 9.60 -11.24 17.99
C ASP A 66 10.91 -10.75 17.35
N GLU A 67 11.76 -10.04 18.11
CA GLU A 67 13.06 -9.47 17.70
C GLU A 67 12.94 -8.41 16.60
N ARG A 68 11.77 -7.79 16.41
CA ARG A 68 11.54 -6.78 15.38
C ARG A 68 11.53 -5.38 15.95
N GLU A 69 12.16 -4.46 15.22
CA GLU A 69 12.20 -3.05 15.58
C GLU A 69 10.83 -2.40 15.41
N MET A 70 10.42 -1.63 16.40
CA MET A 70 9.23 -0.79 16.40
C MET A 70 9.63 0.67 16.60
N VAL A 71 8.87 1.58 16.00
CA VAL A 71 9.09 3.03 16.08
C VAL A 71 7.94 3.66 16.85
N LEU A 72 8.25 4.61 17.73
CA LEU A 72 7.24 5.39 18.45
C LEU A 72 6.62 6.43 17.53
N VAL A 73 5.30 6.37 17.36
CA VAL A 73 4.48 7.46 16.82
C VAL A 73 3.98 8.29 18.00
N PRO A 74 4.37 9.58 18.11
CA PRO A 74 3.98 10.42 19.24
C PRO A 74 2.47 10.63 19.31
N GLU A 75 1.98 10.86 20.53
CA GLU A 75 0.61 11.31 20.75
C GLU A 75 0.33 12.64 20.05
N GLY A 76 -0.93 12.93 19.81
CA GLY A 76 -1.35 14.23 19.28
C GLY A 76 -2.31 14.11 18.10
N ILE A 77 -2.72 15.28 17.64
CA ILE A 77 -3.69 15.46 16.56
C ILE A 77 -3.06 15.14 15.21
N PHE A 78 -3.84 14.52 14.30
CA PHE A 78 -3.52 14.37 12.90
C PHE A 78 -4.77 14.44 12.03
N SER A 79 -4.60 14.77 10.75
CA SER A 79 -5.69 14.81 9.76
C SER A 79 -5.94 13.39 9.22
N ARG A 80 -7.07 12.78 9.60
CA ARG A 80 -7.56 11.49 9.10
C ARG A 80 -8.50 11.69 7.92
N GLY A 81 -8.43 10.81 6.92
CA GLY A 81 -9.32 10.80 5.76
C GLY A 81 -8.90 11.75 4.66
N SER A 82 -9.78 11.95 3.67
CA SER A 82 -9.53 12.81 2.52
C SER A 82 -10.83 13.30 1.90
N ASP A 83 -10.97 14.62 1.72
CA ASP A 83 -12.14 15.19 1.03
C ASP A 83 -12.06 15.05 -0.51
N SER A 84 -10.88 14.77 -1.05
CA SER A 84 -10.66 14.50 -2.48
C SER A 84 -10.71 13.01 -2.83
N GLY A 85 -10.72 12.11 -1.83
CA GLY A 85 -10.72 10.67 -2.00
C GLY A 85 -12.09 10.05 -2.20
N GLY A 86 -12.19 8.75 -1.93
CA GLY A 86 -13.42 7.99 -1.94
C GLY A 86 -14.45 8.52 -0.93
N PHE A 87 -15.71 8.15 -1.13
CA PHE A 87 -16.76 8.65 -0.23
C PHE A 87 -16.63 8.10 1.20
N ASP A 88 -16.00 6.94 1.37
CA ASP A 88 -15.71 6.28 2.64
C ASP A 88 -14.46 6.82 3.34
N GLU A 89 -13.69 7.66 2.64
CA GLU A 89 -12.57 8.42 3.19
C GLU A 89 -13.01 9.76 3.81
N LYS A 90 -14.29 10.15 3.62
CA LYS A 90 -14.86 11.47 4.00
C LYS A 90 -15.67 11.42 5.29
N PRO A 91 -15.68 12.54 6.01
CA PRO A 91 -14.94 13.76 5.79
C PRO A 91 -13.49 13.65 6.28
N MET A 92 -12.58 14.50 5.77
CA MET A 92 -11.29 14.70 6.42
C MET A 92 -11.52 15.37 7.78
N GLN A 93 -10.91 14.82 8.85
CA GLN A 93 -11.12 15.28 10.22
C GLN A 93 -9.82 15.26 11.01
N GLU A 94 -9.66 16.23 11.89
CA GLU A 94 -8.61 16.19 12.90
C GLU A 94 -9.04 15.30 14.06
N ILE A 95 -8.26 14.27 14.35
CA ILE A 95 -8.48 13.36 15.48
C ILE A 95 -7.21 13.22 16.30
N TYR A 96 -7.39 12.90 17.57
CA TYR A 96 -6.30 12.69 18.52
C TYR A 96 -6.03 11.19 18.72
N LEU A 97 -4.75 10.81 18.75
CA LEU A 97 -4.28 9.48 19.16
C LEU A 97 -3.27 9.59 20.28
N ASP A 98 -3.37 8.70 21.25
CA ASP A 98 -2.32 8.43 22.23
C ASP A 98 -1.06 7.92 21.52
N ALA A 99 0.09 8.01 22.18
CA ALA A 99 1.34 7.48 21.64
C ALA A 99 1.31 5.94 21.54
N PHE A 100 1.83 5.42 20.42
CA PHE A 100 1.90 3.99 20.17
C PHE A 100 3.19 3.64 19.40
N TYR A 101 3.60 2.39 19.51
CA TYR A 101 4.67 1.83 18.67
C TYR A 101 4.06 1.10 17.48
N VAL A 102 4.73 1.19 16.35
CA VAL A 102 4.43 0.49 15.11
C VAL A 102 5.64 -0.29 14.64
N ASP A 103 5.47 -1.51 14.14
CA ASP A 103 6.54 -2.25 13.47
C ASP A 103 7.11 -1.41 12.32
N LYS A 104 8.42 -1.22 12.29
CA LYS A 104 9.13 -0.43 11.28
C LYS A 104 8.94 -0.98 9.87
N LEU A 105 8.78 -2.29 9.75
CA LEU A 105 8.61 -3.05 8.51
C LEU A 105 7.34 -3.91 8.60
N GLU A 106 6.80 -4.31 7.46
CA GLU A 106 5.80 -5.38 7.36
C GLU A 106 6.34 -6.69 7.95
N VAL A 107 5.47 -7.58 8.43
CA VAL A 107 5.93 -8.90 8.92
C VAL A 107 6.48 -9.71 7.75
N SER A 108 7.75 -10.11 7.84
CA SER A 108 8.40 -10.91 6.80
C SER A 108 8.05 -12.39 6.91
N VAL A 109 8.25 -13.13 5.82
CA VAL A 109 8.13 -14.60 5.79
C VAL A 109 8.99 -15.26 6.85
N ASP A 110 10.22 -14.77 7.08
CA ASP A 110 11.12 -15.30 8.11
C ASP A 110 10.53 -15.09 9.52
N ALA A 111 10.07 -13.88 9.84
CA ALA A 111 9.46 -13.60 11.13
C ALA A 111 8.20 -14.46 11.37
N TYR A 112 7.35 -14.58 10.35
CA TYR A 112 6.15 -15.42 10.43
C TYR A 112 6.49 -16.90 10.59
N ASN A 113 7.55 -17.39 9.94
CA ASN A 113 8.03 -18.77 10.10
C ASN A 113 8.58 -19.05 11.50
N ARG A 114 9.22 -18.08 12.16
CA ARG A 114 9.62 -18.22 13.58
C ARG A 114 8.39 -18.41 14.48
N TYR A 115 7.36 -17.59 14.30
CA TYR A 115 6.07 -17.72 15.00
C TYR A 115 5.46 -19.10 14.79
N ARG A 116 5.35 -19.55 13.53
CA ARG A 116 4.74 -20.85 13.21
C ARG A 116 5.43 -22.02 13.93
N LYS A 117 6.76 -22.01 13.96
CA LYS A 117 7.57 -23.02 14.65
C LYS A 117 7.31 -22.96 16.17
N ALA A 118 7.32 -21.77 16.77
CA ALA A 118 7.11 -21.58 18.21
C ALA A 118 5.70 -21.95 18.66
N ALA A 119 4.68 -21.51 17.93
CA ALA A 119 3.27 -21.71 18.25
C ALA A 119 2.69 -23.02 17.71
N LYS A 120 3.50 -23.84 16.98
CA LYS A 120 3.05 -25.04 16.24
C LYS A 120 1.87 -24.72 15.29
N TYR A 121 1.89 -23.56 14.70
CA TYR A 121 0.82 -23.06 13.84
C TYR A 121 0.94 -23.59 12.42
N VAL A 122 -0.21 -23.86 11.79
CA VAL A 122 -0.26 -24.39 10.41
C VAL A 122 0.22 -23.35 9.40
N GLU A 123 0.82 -23.82 8.31
CA GLU A 123 1.28 -22.97 7.21
C GLU A 123 0.11 -22.16 6.62
N PRO A 124 0.30 -20.84 6.36
CA PRO A 124 -0.67 -20.07 5.59
C PRO A 124 -0.97 -20.84 4.31
N SER A 125 -2.25 -20.96 3.97
CA SER A 125 -2.59 -21.50 2.66
C SER A 125 -2.06 -20.53 1.62
N VAL A 126 -1.16 -20.98 0.76
CA VAL A 126 -0.74 -20.19 -0.40
C VAL A 126 -1.99 -20.02 -1.28
N PRO A 127 -2.52 -18.79 -1.44
CA PRO A 127 -3.64 -18.59 -2.34
C PRO A 127 -3.20 -18.96 -3.76
N PHE A 128 -4.15 -19.39 -4.59
CA PHE A 128 -3.86 -19.65 -6.01
C PHE A 128 -3.29 -18.34 -6.62
N PHE A 129 -2.04 -18.39 -6.97
CA PHE A 129 -1.29 -17.29 -7.53
C PHE A 129 -0.86 -17.69 -8.95
N GLN A 130 -1.25 -16.91 -9.95
CA GLN A 130 -0.77 -17.13 -11.33
C GLN A 130 0.69 -16.71 -11.46
N GLY A 131 1.58 -17.30 -10.68
CA GLY A 131 2.98 -16.95 -10.65
C GLY A 131 3.82 -18.00 -9.94
N ASP A 132 5.08 -17.69 -9.76
CA ASP A 132 5.99 -18.53 -9.02
C ASP A 132 5.70 -18.44 -7.51
N ASP A 133 5.04 -19.44 -6.94
CA ASP A 133 4.80 -19.54 -5.48
C ASP A 133 6.09 -19.43 -4.64
N ALA A 134 7.26 -19.63 -5.27
CA ALA A 134 8.54 -19.51 -4.59
C ALA A 134 8.79 -18.07 -4.08
N VAL A 135 8.29 -17.05 -4.77
CA VAL A 135 8.45 -15.65 -4.36
C VAL A 135 7.80 -15.37 -2.99
N MET A 136 6.68 -16.05 -2.70
CA MET A 136 5.95 -15.94 -1.42
C MET A 136 6.66 -16.62 -0.26
N ARG A 137 7.75 -17.37 -0.51
CA ARG A 137 8.53 -18.11 0.48
C ARG A 137 9.90 -17.51 0.73
N ILE A 138 10.24 -16.41 0.04
CA ILE A 138 11.51 -15.70 0.21
C ILE A 138 11.53 -15.08 1.61
N PRO A 139 12.51 -15.42 2.48
CA PRO A 139 12.52 -15.02 3.90
C PRO A 139 12.40 -13.52 4.15
N SER A 140 13.01 -12.70 3.27
CA SER A 140 13.02 -11.23 3.38
C SER A 140 11.76 -10.54 2.85
N HIS A 141 10.88 -11.25 2.14
CA HIS A 141 9.65 -10.68 1.59
C HIS A 141 8.56 -10.58 2.66
N ALA A 142 7.60 -9.68 2.45
CA ALA A 142 6.41 -9.60 3.30
C ALA A 142 5.62 -10.92 3.25
N VAL A 143 5.14 -11.38 4.40
CA VAL A 143 4.24 -12.53 4.45
C VAL A 143 2.89 -12.17 3.84
N VAL A 144 2.38 -13.03 2.97
CA VAL A 144 1.05 -12.92 2.36
C VAL A 144 0.27 -14.24 2.51
N GLY A 145 -0.98 -14.27 2.09
CA GLY A 145 -1.82 -15.46 2.24
C GLY A 145 -2.28 -15.68 3.69
N VAL A 146 -2.24 -14.65 4.50
CA VAL A 146 -2.66 -14.64 5.91
C VAL A 146 -4.02 -13.97 6.06
N SER A 147 -4.91 -14.59 6.81
CA SER A 147 -6.19 -14.01 7.20
C SER A 147 -6.02 -12.96 8.30
N TRP A 148 -7.06 -12.17 8.57
CA TRP A 148 -7.09 -11.26 9.71
C TRP A 148 -6.85 -12.00 11.04
N HIS A 149 -7.40 -13.21 11.19
CA HIS A 149 -7.19 -14.05 12.37
C HIS A 149 -5.73 -14.50 12.51
N ASP A 150 -5.10 -14.90 11.39
CA ASP A 150 -3.68 -15.29 11.37
C ASP A 150 -2.78 -14.12 11.79
N ALA A 151 -3.07 -12.91 11.28
CA ALA A 151 -2.35 -11.69 11.61
C ALA A 151 -2.51 -11.30 13.09
N THR A 152 -3.75 -11.37 13.62
CA THR A 152 -4.05 -11.11 15.03
C THR A 152 -3.32 -12.10 15.95
N ASN A 153 -3.34 -13.40 15.59
CA ASN A 153 -2.65 -14.43 16.38
C ASN A 153 -1.13 -14.21 16.43
N TYR A 154 -0.52 -13.83 15.29
CA TYR A 154 0.90 -13.48 15.26
C TYR A 154 1.20 -12.30 16.18
N CYS A 155 0.47 -11.17 16.01
CA CYS A 155 0.72 -9.97 16.81
C CYS A 155 0.54 -10.27 18.31
N THR A 156 -0.47 -11.04 18.70
CA THR A 156 -0.70 -11.45 20.09
C THR A 156 0.46 -12.30 20.63
N TRP A 157 0.95 -13.25 19.84
CA TRP A 157 2.12 -14.07 20.20
C TRP A 157 3.37 -13.20 20.43
N ALA A 158 3.53 -12.16 19.63
CA ALA A 158 4.64 -11.21 19.73
C ALA A 158 4.49 -10.15 20.86
N GLY A 159 3.48 -10.27 21.74
CA GLY A 159 3.19 -9.27 22.77
C GLY A 159 2.70 -7.94 22.19
N LYS A 160 2.09 -7.98 21.02
CA LYS A 160 1.62 -6.85 20.22
C LYS A 160 0.13 -7.02 19.85
N ARG A 161 -0.40 -6.14 19.04
CA ARG A 161 -1.74 -6.20 18.44
C ARG A 161 -1.70 -5.69 16.99
N LEU A 162 -2.74 -5.91 16.22
CA LEU A 162 -2.92 -5.14 15.01
C LEU A 162 -3.07 -3.65 15.35
N LEU A 163 -2.61 -2.77 14.47
CA LEU A 163 -2.88 -1.33 14.56
C LEU A 163 -4.37 -1.08 14.38
N THR A 164 -4.91 -0.05 15.02
CA THR A 164 -6.18 0.51 14.56
C THR A 164 -6.00 1.16 13.20
N GLU A 165 -7.08 1.31 12.43
CA GLU A 165 -7.04 1.99 11.15
C GLU A 165 -6.48 3.41 11.28
N ALA A 166 -6.87 4.12 12.32
CA ALA A 166 -6.39 5.48 12.59
C ALA A 166 -4.89 5.52 12.95
N GLU A 167 -4.39 4.56 13.72
CA GLU A 167 -2.96 4.44 14.03
C GLU A 167 -2.15 4.14 12.77
N TRP A 168 -2.61 3.21 11.93
CA TRP A 168 -1.98 2.90 10.65
C TRP A 168 -1.89 4.16 9.78
N GLU A 169 -3.00 4.90 9.64
CA GLU A 169 -3.04 6.10 8.80
C GLU A 169 -2.11 7.20 9.33
N LYS A 170 -2.06 7.45 10.65
CA LYS A 170 -1.13 8.41 11.25
C LYS A 170 0.32 7.99 11.01
N ALA A 171 0.65 6.71 11.19
CA ALA A 171 2.00 6.19 10.95
C ALA A 171 2.43 6.37 9.50
N ALA A 172 1.49 6.27 8.54
CA ALA A 172 1.74 6.43 7.12
C ALA A 172 1.93 7.89 6.70
N ARG A 173 1.00 8.79 7.08
CA ARG A 173 0.89 10.14 6.51
C ARG A 173 1.37 11.27 7.41
N GLY A 174 1.78 10.97 8.64
CA GLY A 174 2.12 12.00 9.62
C GLY A 174 0.92 12.81 10.09
N THR A 175 1.18 14.03 10.56
CA THR A 175 0.16 14.92 11.11
C THR A 175 -0.56 15.77 10.06
N HIS A 176 0.09 16.03 8.91
CA HIS A 176 -0.38 16.98 7.91
C HIS A 176 -1.21 16.37 6.77
N GLY A 177 -1.60 15.12 6.87
CA GLY A 177 -2.50 14.50 5.90
C GLY A 177 -1.89 14.29 4.51
N LEU A 178 -0.62 13.87 4.43
CA LEU A 178 0.06 13.58 3.17
C LEU A 178 -0.66 12.47 2.39
N ASP A 179 -0.72 12.58 1.05
CA ASP A 179 -1.30 11.57 0.18
C ASP A 179 -0.48 10.28 0.14
N PHE A 180 0.85 10.39 0.26
CA PHE A 180 1.79 9.28 0.34
C PHE A 180 2.76 9.49 1.51
N PRO A 181 3.41 8.45 2.02
CA PRO A 181 4.33 8.58 3.16
C PRO A 181 5.45 9.61 2.95
N TRP A 182 5.85 9.83 1.70
CA TRP A 182 6.92 10.76 1.28
C TRP A 182 6.42 12.12 0.80
N GLY A 183 5.13 12.37 0.71
CA GLY A 183 4.56 13.65 0.22
C GLY A 183 3.28 13.49 -0.59
N ASN A 184 3.00 14.45 -1.48
CA ASN A 184 1.73 14.50 -2.23
C ASN A 184 1.89 14.14 -3.72
N LYS A 185 3.06 13.65 -4.13
CA LYS A 185 3.30 13.24 -5.53
C LYS A 185 3.55 11.76 -5.63
N VAL A 186 3.02 11.14 -6.68
CA VAL A 186 3.39 9.76 -7.06
C VAL A 186 4.84 9.76 -7.53
N LEU A 187 5.67 8.92 -6.94
CA LEU A 187 7.07 8.72 -7.30
C LEU A 187 7.32 7.21 -7.40
N SER A 188 7.78 6.75 -8.56
CA SER A 188 7.93 5.32 -8.87
C SER A 188 9.09 4.64 -8.14
N ASP A 189 10.04 5.43 -7.63
CA ASP A 189 11.23 4.97 -6.89
C ASP A 189 11.01 4.90 -5.37
N ARG A 190 9.77 5.08 -4.90
CA ARG A 190 9.44 5.19 -3.47
C ARG A 190 8.67 4.00 -2.90
N ALA A 191 8.07 3.19 -3.75
CA ALA A 191 7.24 2.07 -3.34
C ALA A 191 7.11 1.05 -4.48
N ASN A 192 6.80 -0.18 -4.12
CA ASN A 192 6.44 -1.24 -5.05
C ASN A 192 4.93 -1.21 -5.31
N PHE A 193 4.51 -0.82 -6.52
CA PHE A 193 3.11 -0.80 -6.98
C PHE A 193 3.02 -0.97 -8.49
N ALA A 194 1.84 -1.23 -9.05
CA ALA A 194 1.66 -1.57 -10.45
C ALA A 194 2.28 -0.52 -11.42
N GLY A 195 3.10 -0.98 -12.36
CA GLY A 195 3.67 -0.17 -13.43
C GLY A 195 4.90 0.66 -13.06
N THR A 196 5.54 0.40 -11.93
CA THR A 196 6.72 1.17 -11.49
C THR A 196 8.01 0.81 -12.23
N GLY A 197 8.11 -0.42 -12.76
CA GLY A 197 9.36 -0.91 -13.36
C GLY A 197 10.50 -1.03 -12.33
N ASP A 198 10.16 -1.24 -11.07
CA ASP A 198 11.05 -1.32 -9.91
C ASP A 198 11.87 -2.61 -9.80
N GLY A 199 11.70 -3.52 -10.75
CA GLY A 199 12.39 -4.81 -10.81
C GLY A 199 11.67 -5.94 -10.08
N TYR A 200 10.52 -5.68 -9.46
CA TYR A 200 9.70 -6.69 -8.79
C TYR A 200 8.39 -6.91 -9.54
N ALA A 201 8.16 -8.14 -9.99
CA ALA A 201 6.88 -8.53 -10.60
C ALA A 201 5.78 -8.74 -9.54
N TYR A 202 6.16 -8.87 -8.27
CA TYR A 202 5.32 -9.14 -7.11
C TYR A 202 5.85 -8.36 -5.91
N MET A 203 5.50 -8.78 -4.65
CA MET A 203 6.08 -8.15 -3.47
C MET A 203 7.61 -8.25 -3.47
N GLY A 204 8.26 -7.20 -3.01
CA GLY A 204 9.71 -7.14 -2.80
C GLY A 204 10.11 -7.41 -1.35
N PRO A 205 11.41 -7.36 -1.05
CA PRO A 205 11.92 -7.40 0.32
C PRO A 205 11.36 -6.25 1.15
N VAL A 206 10.96 -6.53 2.39
CA VAL A 206 10.47 -5.49 3.30
C VAL A 206 11.57 -4.45 3.55
N GLY A 207 11.21 -3.17 3.52
CA GLY A 207 12.15 -2.07 3.74
C GLY A 207 13.05 -1.73 2.53
N HIS A 208 12.70 -2.19 1.33
CA HIS A 208 13.52 -1.97 0.14
C HIS A 208 13.60 -0.49 -0.29
N TYR A 209 12.59 0.32 0.02
CA TYR A 209 12.50 1.71 -0.45
C TYR A 209 12.79 2.73 0.67
N PRO A 210 14.08 3.06 0.95
CA PRO A 210 14.45 3.96 2.05
C PRO A 210 13.89 5.37 1.88
N MET A 211 13.70 5.82 0.65
CA MET A 211 13.12 7.13 0.37
C MET A 211 11.58 7.13 0.43
N GLY A 212 10.94 5.96 0.48
CA GLY A 212 9.50 5.74 0.64
C GLY A 212 9.01 5.76 2.09
N ARG A 213 9.92 5.91 3.06
CA ARG A 213 9.57 5.95 4.48
C ARG A 213 8.62 7.08 4.83
N SER A 214 7.76 6.84 5.79
CA SER A 214 6.94 7.88 6.41
C SER A 214 7.80 8.88 7.19
N VAL A 215 7.18 9.96 7.66
CA VAL A 215 7.85 10.96 8.52
C VAL A 215 8.37 10.39 9.84
N TYR A 216 7.87 9.23 10.25
CA TYR A 216 8.34 8.51 11.44
C TYR A 216 9.40 7.45 11.14
N GLY A 217 9.80 7.28 9.87
CA GLY A 217 10.78 6.27 9.46
C GLY A 217 10.19 4.87 9.25
N VAL A 218 8.86 4.75 9.15
CA VAL A 218 8.18 3.48 8.87
C VAL A 218 8.19 3.21 7.37
N TYR A 219 8.58 2.01 6.96
CA TYR A 219 8.70 1.59 5.56
C TYR A 219 7.41 0.98 5.04
N ASP A 220 7.28 0.97 3.71
CA ASP A 220 6.26 0.23 2.95
C ASP A 220 4.80 0.56 3.36
N MET A 221 4.58 1.80 3.84
CA MET A 221 3.23 2.29 4.18
C MET A 221 2.40 2.65 2.92
N ALA A 222 2.91 2.37 1.74
CA ALA A 222 2.26 2.50 0.44
C ALA A 222 2.86 1.46 -0.52
N GLY A 223 2.03 0.60 -1.10
CA GLY A 223 2.48 -0.50 -1.98
C GLY A 223 3.05 -1.69 -1.19
N ASN A 224 3.83 -2.51 -1.86
CA ASN A 224 4.36 -3.79 -1.45
C ASN A 224 3.25 -4.79 -1.11
N VAL A 225 2.73 -4.83 0.12
CA VAL A 225 1.51 -5.60 0.43
C VAL A 225 0.49 -4.74 1.15
N SER A 226 -0.79 -5.00 0.90
CA SER A 226 -1.87 -4.43 1.70
C SER A 226 -1.85 -5.01 3.10
N GLU A 227 -2.23 -4.23 4.09
CA GLU A 227 -2.05 -4.60 5.49
C GLU A 227 -3.37 -4.65 6.26
N TRP A 228 -3.64 -5.79 6.89
CA TRP A 228 -4.74 -5.90 7.84
C TRP A 228 -4.57 -4.94 9.01
N VAL A 229 -5.66 -4.28 9.39
CA VAL A 229 -5.77 -3.52 10.63
C VAL A 229 -6.88 -4.09 11.52
N ASN A 230 -6.97 -3.63 12.75
CA ASN A 230 -7.89 -4.19 13.74
C ASN A 230 -9.36 -3.93 13.43
N ASP A 231 -9.67 -2.80 12.83
CA ASP A 231 -11.01 -2.21 12.74
C ASP A 231 -11.94 -3.00 11.84
N PHE A 232 -13.21 -3.14 12.24
CA PHE A 232 -14.27 -3.46 11.32
C PHE A 232 -14.49 -2.32 10.32
N TYR A 233 -14.91 -2.67 9.12
CA TYR A 233 -15.21 -1.70 8.07
C TYR A 233 -16.68 -1.27 8.11
N ASP A 234 -16.87 0.06 8.15
CA ASP A 234 -18.13 0.72 7.81
C ASP A 234 -17.80 1.92 6.92
N GLN A 235 -18.49 2.03 5.78
CA GLN A 235 -18.28 3.09 4.79
C GLN A 235 -18.65 4.49 5.31
N PHE A 236 -19.47 4.58 6.37
CA PHE A 236 -19.91 5.83 6.98
C PHE A 236 -19.25 6.15 8.31
N TYR A 237 -18.38 5.26 8.81
CA TYR A 237 -17.78 5.36 10.13
C TYR A 237 -17.15 6.73 10.41
N TYR A 238 -16.43 7.30 9.43
CA TYR A 238 -15.75 8.59 9.62
C TYR A 238 -16.70 9.74 9.96
N LYS A 239 -17.98 9.66 9.59
CA LYS A 239 -18.98 10.70 9.91
C LYS A 239 -19.37 10.74 11.38
N SER A 240 -19.22 9.63 12.12
CA SER A 240 -19.67 9.47 13.49
C SER A 240 -18.58 8.93 14.44
N ALA A 241 -17.37 8.72 13.93
CA ALA A 241 -16.26 8.20 14.71
C ALA A 241 -15.89 9.14 15.88
N PRO A 242 -15.49 8.61 17.01
CA PRO A 242 -14.90 9.41 18.07
C PRO A 242 -13.69 10.21 17.58
N MET A 243 -13.54 11.44 18.11
CA MET A 243 -12.40 12.29 17.78
C MET A 243 -11.14 11.92 18.57
N MET A 244 -11.24 11.03 19.55
CA MET A 244 -10.13 10.54 20.36
C MET A 244 -10.04 9.03 20.28
N ASN A 245 -8.87 8.53 19.87
CA ASN A 245 -8.52 7.10 19.83
C ASN A 245 -9.62 6.22 19.17
N PRO A 246 -10.11 6.54 17.98
CA PRO A 246 -11.11 5.71 17.32
C PRO A 246 -10.58 4.31 17.02
N THR A 247 -11.40 3.29 17.26
CA THR A 247 -11.05 1.87 17.13
C THR A 247 -11.92 1.11 16.11
N GLY A 248 -12.61 1.85 15.26
CA GLY A 248 -13.57 1.28 14.31
C GLY A 248 -14.96 1.06 14.93
N PRO A 249 -15.92 0.59 14.13
CA PRO A 249 -17.22 0.15 14.60
C PRO A 249 -17.09 -1.02 15.59
N GLU A 250 -18.02 -1.14 16.53
CA GLU A 250 -18.03 -2.24 17.53
C GLU A 250 -18.22 -3.62 16.90
N ASN A 251 -18.86 -3.68 15.72
CA ASN A 251 -19.08 -4.92 14.99
C ASN A 251 -19.15 -4.68 13.48
N GLY A 252 -18.95 -5.73 12.71
CA GLY A 252 -18.99 -5.68 11.24
C GLY A 252 -18.79 -7.06 10.62
N LYS A 253 -18.97 -7.14 9.30
CA LYS A 253 -18.71 -8.38 8.54
C LYS A 253 -17.30 -8.44 7.98
N ASN A 254 -16.75 -7.28 7.64
CA ASN A 254 -15.43 -7.14 7.01
C ASN A 254 -14.51 -6.36 7.93
N HIS A 255 -13.21 -6.67 7.86
CA HIS A 255 -12.17 -5.85 8.45
C HIS A 255 -11.50 -4.97 7.41
N VAL A 256 -10.98 -3.85 7.87
CA VAL A 256 -10.23 -2.90 7.04
C VAL A 256 -8.84 -3.45 6.72
N PHE A 257 -8.34 -3.16 5.51
CA PHE A 257 -6.93 -3.25 5.16
C PHE A 257 -6.49 -2.00 4.40
N ARG A 258 -5.20 -1.69 4.43
CA ARG A 258 -4.64 -0.40 4.02
C ARG A 258 -3.39 -0.56 3.17
N GLY A 259 -2.91 0.55 2.58
CA GLY A 259 -1.61 0.68 1.92
C GLY A 259 -1.60 0.38 0.43
N GLY A 260 -2.52 -0.45 -0.05
CA GLY A 260 -2.41 -1.01 -1.40
C GLY A 260 -1.25 -2.02 -1.50
N SER A 261 -1.00 -2.57 -2.67
CA SER A 261 -0.03 -3.65 -2.87
C SER A 261 0.79 -3.44 -4.14
N TRP A 262 1.73 -4.35 -4.40
CA TRP A 262 2.51 -4.44 -5.64
C TRP A 262 1.66 -4.44 -6.92
N ASP A 263 0.39 -4.87 -6.84
CA ASP A 263 -0.57 -4.88 -7.97
C ASP A 263 -1.53 -3.67 -7.94
N ALA A 264 -1.39 -2.76 -7.00
CA ALA A 264 -2.28 -1.61 -6.84
C ALA A 264 -1.88 -0.47 -7.78
N ARG A 265 -2.87 0.24 -8.32
CA ARG A 265 -2.63 1.49 -9.06
C ARG A 265 -2.16 2.59 -8.09
N SER A 266 -1.47 3.59 -8.61
CA SER A 266 -0.97 4.72 -7.81
C SER A 266 -2.06 5.44 -6.98
N VAL A 267 -3.30 5.49 -7.47
CA VAL A 267 -4.43 6.08 -6.73
C VAL A 267 -4.89 5.22 -5.55
N ASP A 268 -4.55 3.94 -5.56
CA ASP A 268 -4.97 2.95 -4.58
C ASP A 268 -3.92 2.73 -3.48
N ILE A 269 -2.70 3.28 -3.61
CA ILE A 269 -1.65 3.27 -2.57
C ILE A 269 -1.63 4.55 -1.71
N ARG A 270 -2.63 5.44 -1.84
CA ARG A 270 -2.74 6.64 -1.01
C ARG A 270 -2.96 6.28 0.46
N THR A 271 -2.36 7.04 1.34
CA THR A 271 -2.44 6.83 2.80
C THR A 271 -3.87 6.87 3.35
N ALA A 272 -4.78 7.63 2.74
CA ALA A 272 -6.19 7.70 3.12
C ALA A 272 -7.05 6.59 2.51
N LYS A 273 -6.54 5.86 1.50
CA LYS A 273 -7.32 4.84 0.79
C LYS A 273 -7.72 3.70 1.73
N ARG A 274 -9.01 3.36 1.71
CA ARG A 274 -9.61 2.31 2.52
C ARG A 274 -10.01 1.13 1.66
N PHE A 275 -9.78 -0.08 2.19
CA PHE A 275 -10.25 -1.33 1.61
C PHE A 275 -10.88 -2.20 2.70
N ALA A 276 -11.67 -3.19 2.30
CA ALA A 276 -12.27 -4.10 3.25
C ALA A 276 -12.44 -5.51 2.66
N ALA A 277 -12.31 -6.50 3.51
CA ALA A 277 -12.56 -7.89 3.15
C ALA A 277 -13.04 -8.70 4.36
N SER A 278 -13.59 -9.90 4.08
CA SER A 278 -13.95 -10.84 5.15
C SER A 278 -12.70 -11.26 5.94
N PRO A 279 -12.80 -11.49 7.26
CA PRO A 279 -11.65 -11.82 8.10
C PRO A 279 -10.95 -13.13 7.73
N GLY A 280 -11.62 -14.01 7.00
CA GLY A 280 -11.04 -15.27 6.51
C GLY A 280 -10.34 -15.16 5.15
N ARG A 281 -10.36 -13.98 4.49
CA ARG A 281 -9.70 -13.80 3.18
C ARG A 281 -8.21 -14.02 3.29
N LYS A 282 -7.66 -14.77 2.32
CA LYS A 282 -6.23 -15.01 2.14
C LYS A 282 -5.92 -14.83 0.67
N ASP A 283 -4.97 -13.97 0.34
CA ASP A 283 -4.48 -13.81 -1.04
C ASP A 283 -3.05 -13.26 -1.10
N GLY A 284 -2.49 -13.18 -2.30
CA GLY A 284 -1.10 -12.84 -2.55
C GLY A 284 -0.76 -11.35 -2.42
N ILE A 285 -1.73 -10.51 -2.06
CA ILE A 285 -1.52 -9.06 -1.90
C ILE A 285 -1.71 -8.60 -0.44
N LEU A 286 -2.06 -9.51 0.48
CA LEU A 286 -2.55 -9.17 1.80
C LEU A 286 -1.66 -9.76 2.90
N GLY A 287 -0.96 -8.87 3.58
CA GLY A 287 -0.10 -9.12 4.72
C GLY A 287 -0.51 -8.28 5.93
N PHE A 288 0.44 -7.89 6.79
CA PHE A 288 0.19 -7.07 7.99
C PHE A 288 1.48 -6.58 8.64
N ARG A 289 1.31 -5.63 9.57
CA ARG A 289 2.27 -5.26 10.60
C ARG A 289 1.59 -5.13 11.94
N CYS A 290 2.35 -5.15 13.05
CA CYS A 290 1.82 -5.02 14.38
C CYS A 290 2.07 -3.64 14.98
N GLY A 291 1.28 -3.30 15.99
CA GLY A 291 1.45 -2.16 16.86
C GLY A 291 1.43 -2.54 18.34
N ARG A 292 1.80 -1.58 19.20
CA ARG A 292 1.77 -1.73 20.65
C ARG A 292 1.46 -0.38 21.29
N SER A 293 0.54 -0.34 22.22
CA SER A 293 0.28 0.89 23.00
C SER A 293 1.50 1.25 23.82
N LYS A 294 1.88 2.55 23.89
CA LYS A 294 2.99 3.00 24.74
C LYS A 294 2.68 2.78 26.19
N ASN A 295 1.46 3.09 26.59
CA ASN A 295 0.94 2.91 27.95
C ASN A 295 -0.26 1.96 27.89
N PRO A 296 -0.05 0.64 28.00
CA PRO A 296 -1.19 -0.29 28.06
C PRO A 296 -2.02 0.02 29.30
N LYS A 297 -3.34 0.15 29.09
CA LYS A 297 -4.31 0.37 30.18
C LYS A 297 -4.54 -0.91 30.95
#